data_8a581defd6acbf54e86d43a40b663ba7
#
_entry.id   8a581defd6acbf54e86d43a40b663ba7
#
_cell.length_a   1.000
_cell.length_b   1.000
_cell.length_c   1.000
_cell.angle_alpha   90.00
_cell.angle_beta   90.00
_cell.angle_gamma   90.00
#
_symmetry.space_group_name_H-M   'P 1'
#
loop_
_entity.id
_entity.type
_entity.pdbx_description
1 polymer ?
#
loop_
_entity_poly.entity_id
_entity_poly.type
_entity_poly.pdbx_seq_one_letter_code
_entity_poly.pdbx_strand_id
1 'polypeptide(L)'
;MTRMQLIRTLAAWRPDLTDYRNVTSAYRIALKSLGRRYLELHDEIADLDIMIVAIVDELAPNLVARNSIGHESAAQLLLTAGDNVQRLRSEASFAALCGVSPVPASSGKTTRHRLSRGGDRAANSALHIIAIGRLRTDPRTQAYVARRITEGHSKLEAIRCVKRYIAREVFSLIKQRPQESHQASTTA
;
A
#
# COMPACT_ATOMS: atom_id res chain seq x y z
N MET A 1 20.99 22.30 -2.31
CA MET A 1 20.02 22.12 -3.42
C MET A 1 19.16 20.91 -3.13
N THR A 2 17.83 21.03 -3.08
CA THR A 2 16.92 19.91 -2.88
C THR A 2 16.78 19.07 -4.14
N ARG A 3 16.29 17.81 -4.01
CA ARG A 3 16.04 16.93 -5.17
C ARG A 3 15.13 17.60 -6.23
N MET A 4 14.05 18.26 -5.79
CA MET A 4 13.13 18.94 -6.72
C MET A 4 13.77 20.15 -7.42
N GLN A 5 14.59 20.91 -6.71
CA GLN A 5 15.34 21.99 -7.35
C GLN A 5 16.29 21.47 -8.43
N LEU A 6 16.99 20.37 -8.16
CA LEU A 6 17.86 19.72 -9.15
C LEU A 6 17.06 19.32 -10.40
N ILE A 7 15.94 18.61 -10.21
CA ILE A 7 15.10 18.14 -11.32
C ILE A 7 14.57 19.31 -12.18
N ARG A 8 14.07 20.37 -11.53
CA ARG A 8 13.61 21.57 -12.24
C ARG A 8 14.75 22.24 -13.04
N THR A 9 15.95 22.30 -12.47
CA THR A 9 17.13 22.81 -13.15
C THR A 9 17.46 21.97 -14.38
N LEU A 10 17.47 20.64 -14.25
CA LEU A 10 17.75 19.74 -15.37
C LEU A 10 16.68 19.84 -16.48
N ALA A 11 15.41 19.91 -16.10
CA ALA A 11 14.29 20.07 -17.04
C ALA A 11 14.37 21.39 -17.83
N ALA A 12 14.88 22.44 -17.21
CA ALA A 12 15.04 23.77 -17.82
C ALA A 12 16.26 23.90 -18.75
N TRP A 13 17.18 22.93 -18.74
CA TRP A 13 18.36 23.00 -19.62
C TRP A 13 17.97 23.10 -21.08
N ARG A 14 18.83 23.78 -21.88
CA ARG A 14 18.69 23.94 -23.34
C ARG A 14 19.94 23.39 -24.02
N PRO A 15 20.19 22.06 -24.02
CA PRO A 15 21.33 21.49 -24.70
C PRO A 15 21.16 21.63 -26.21
N ASP A 16 22.27 21.74 -26.91
CA ASP A 16 22.29 21.64 -28.37
C ASP A 16 21.99 20.18 -28.78
N LEU A 17 20.89 20.00 -29.49
CA LEU A 17 20.45 18.67 -29.91
C LEU A 17 21.25 18.16 -31.12
N THR A 18 22.02 19.00 -31.79
CA THR A 18 22.86 18.60 -32.93
C THR A 18 24.20 18.04 -32.49
N ASP A 19 24.65 18.40 -31.28
CA ASP A 19 25.93 17.94 -30.68
C ASP A 19 25.82 16.62 -29.90
N TYR A 20 24.94 15.70 -30.37
CA TYR A 20 24.68 14.43 -29.70
C TYR A 20 25.88 13.44 -29.70
N ARG A 21 26.87 13.68 -30.55
CA ARG A 21 28.13 12.90 -30.60
C ARG A 21 29.08 13.22 -29.46
N ASN A 22 28.95 14.43 -28.89
CA ASN A 22 29.69 14.81 -27.69
C ASN A 22 29.07 14.18 -26.46
N VAL A 23 29.85 13.42 -25.72
CA VAL A 23 29.37 12.68 -24.52
C VAL A 23 28.70 13.59 -23.51
N THR A 24 29.27 14.77 -23.25
CA THR A 24 28.69 15.73 -22.28
C THR A 24 27.34 16.27 -22.76
N SER A 25 27.24 16.62 -24.05
CA SER A 25 25.98 17.09 -24.66
C SER A 25 24.92 15.99 -24.66
N ALA A 26 25.31 14.76 -25.01
CA ALA A 26 24.41 13.60 -24.96
C ALA A 26 23.84 13.38 -23.54
N TYR A 27 24.68 13.44 -22.49
CA TYR A 27 24.20 13.34 -21.10
C TYR A 27 23.26 14.51 -20.74
N ARG A 28 23.53 15.73 -21.17
CA ARG A 28 22.65 16.89 -20.93
C ARG A 28 21.29 16.71 -21.59
N ILE A 29 21.27 16.19 -22.82
CA ILE A 29 20.01 15.88 -23.55
C ILE A 29 19.20 14.84 -22.78
N ALA A 30 19.84 13.73 -22.35
CA ALA A 30 19.19 12.67 -21.59
C ALA A 30 18.66 13.15 -20.23
N LEU A 31 19.47 13.88 -19.47
CA LEU A 31 19.09 14.41 -18.16
C LEU A 31 17.93 15.41 -18.24
N LYS A 32 17.91 16.27 -19.27
CA LYS A 32 16.77 17.16 -19.55
C LYS A 32 15.48 16.35 -19.78
N SER A 33 15.55 15.33 -20.63
CA SER A 33 14.39 14.48 -20.95
C SER A 33 13.87 13.77 -19.69
N LEU A 34 14.77 13.19 -18.88
CA LEU A 34 14.41 12.57 -17.61
C LEU A 34 13.82 13.57 -16.61
N GLY A 35 14.40 14.77 -16.51
CA GLY A 35 13.88 15.82 -15.63
C GLY A 35 12.46 16.25 -16.02
N ARG A 36 12.18 16.44 -17.31
CA ARG A 36 10.83 16.74 -17.81
C ARG A 36 9.84 15.61 -17.49
N ARG A 37 10.21 14.38 -17.84
CA ARG A 37 9.35 13.22 -17.57
C ARG A 37 9.06 13.02 -16.09
N TYR A 38 10.04 13.30 -15.22
CA TYR A 38 9.81 13.26 -13.78
C TYR A 38 8.76 14.28 -13.34
N LEU A 39 8.82 15.52 -13.83
CA LEU A 39 7.85 16.57 -13.48
C LEU A 39 6.46 16.21 -13.99
N GLU A 40 6.32 15.78 -15.25
CA GLU A 40 5.06 15.33 -15.82
C GLU A 40 4.40 14.22 -14.98
N LEU A 41 5.17 13.18 -14.61
CA LEU A 41 4.66 12.10 -13.76
C LEU A 41 4.35 12.56 -12.34
N HIS A 42 5.10 13.51 -11.81
CA HIS A 42 4.84 14.05 -10.48
C HIS A 42 3.50 14.77 -10.40
N ASP A 43 3.20 15.56 -11.40
CA ASP A 43 1.95 16.31 -11.51
C ASP A 43 0.77 15.35 -11.75
N GLU A 44 0.93 14.36 -12.64
CA GLU A 44 -0.07 13.31 -12.89
C GLU A 44 -0.40 12.50 -11.62
N ILE A 45 0.61 12.13 -10.82
CA ILE A 45 0.41 11.45 -9.54
C ILE A 45 -0.37 12.34 -8.57
N ALA A 46 -0.05 13.63 -8.49
CA ALA A 46 -0.76 14.56 -7.61
C ALA A 46 -2.25 14.69 -7.98
N ASP A 47 -2.57 14.74 -9.27
CA ASP A 47 -3.96 14.79 -9.75
C ASP A 47 -4.72 13.48 -9.42
N LEU A 48 -4.08 12.32 -9.61
CA LEU A 48 -4.66 11.03 -9.27
C LEU A 48 -4.86 10.88 -7.74
N ASP A 49 -3.93 11.37 -6.93
CA ASP A 49 -4.05 11.36 -5.48
C ASP A 49 -5.29 12.14 -5.00
N ILE A 50 -5.58 13.30 -5.62
CA ILE A 50 -6.80 14.07 -5.31
C ILE A 50 -8.06 13.24 -5.57
N MET A 51 -8.11 12.53 -6.70
CA MET A 51 -9.26 11.68 -7.05
C MET A 51 -9.40 10.51 -6.09
N ILE A 52 -8.28 9.85 -5.76
CA ILE A 52 -8.28 8.71 -4.82
C ILE A 52 -8.77 9.16 -3.44
N VAL A 53 -8.29 10.31 -2.94
CA VAL A 53 -8.74 10.87 -1.66
C VAL A 53 -10.24 11.07 -1.66
N ALA A 54 -10.80 11.74 -2.66
CA ALA A 54 -12.23 12.01 -2.74
C ALA A 54 -13.07 10.71 -2.74
N ILE A 55 -12.68 9.73 -3.54
CA ILE A 55 -13.38 8.44 -3.65
C ILE A 55 -13.29 7.66 -2.33
N VAL A 56 -12.13 7.61 -1.70
CA VAL A 56 -11.94 6.82 -0.47
C VAL A 56 -12.65 7.46 0.71
N ASP A 57 -12.65 8.79 0.81
CA ASP A 57 -13.39 9.51 1.86
C ASP A 57 -14.90 9.32 1.75
N GLU A 58 -15.44 9.22 0.54
CA GLU A 58 -16.84 8.90 0.30
C GLU A 58 -17.14 7.43 0.64
N LEU A 59 -16.34 6.51 0.11
CA LEU A 59 -16.61 5.08 0.21
C LEU A 59 -16.30 4.48 1.59
N ALA A 60 -15.25 4.91 2.27
CA ALA A 60 -14.76 4.27 3.48
C ALA A 60 -14.08 5.24 4.47
N PRO A 61 -14.75 6.30 4.93
CA PRO A 61 -14.18 7.29 5.84
C PRO A 61 -13.70 6.64 7.16
N ASN A 62 -14.40 5.61 7.63
CA ASN A 62 -14.02 4.87 8.83
C ASN A 62 -12.69 4.11 8.70
N LEU A 63 -12.26 3.82 7.48
CA LEU A 63 -11.01 3.11 7.22
C LEU A 63 -9.82 4.05 7.34
N VAL A 64 -9.89 5.23 6.73
CA VAL A 64 -8.83 6.25 6.80
C VAL A 64 -8.74 6.93 8.17
N ALA A 65 -9.82 6.91 8.96
CA ALA A 65 -9.81 7.36 10.35
C ALA A 65 -8.94 6.48 11.27
N ARG A 66 -8.50 5.31 10.81
CA ARG A 66 -7.64 4.42 11.60
C ARG A 66 -6.17 4.81 11.50
N ASN A 67 -5.47 4.64 12.61
CA ASN A 67 -4.04 4.97 12.68
C ASN A 67 -3.24 4.29 11.56
N SER A 68 -2.45 5.10 10.85
CA SER A 68 -1.53 4.70 9.78
C SER A 68 -2.20 4.10 8.54
N ILE A 69 -3.51 4.25 8.35
CA ILE A 69 -4.19 3.89 7.11
C ILE A 69 -4.36 5.16 6.27
N GLY A 70 -3.49 5.34 5.29
CA GLY A 70 -3.62 6.42 4.29
C GLY A 70 -4.54 6.03 3.14
N HIS A 71 -5.01 7.01 2.37
CA HIS A 71 -5.97 6.83 1.27
C HIS A 71 -5.50 5.81 0.23
N GLU A 72 -4.23 5.83 -0.16
CA GLU A 72 -3.65 4.87 -1.10
C GLU A 72 -3.73 3.42 -0.58
N SER A 73 -3.35 3.21 0.70
CA SER A 73 -3.45 1.89 1.32
C SER A 73 -4.92 1.44 1.47
N ALA A 74 -5.82 2.38 1.81
CA ALA A 74 -7.25 2.12 1.90
C ALA A 74 -7.83 1.74 0.52
N ALA A 75 -7.53 2.51 -0.52
CA ALA A 75 -7.95 2.24 -1.90
C ALA A 75 -7.52 0.83 -2.34
N GLN A 76 -6.24 0.48 -2.10
CA GLN A 76 -5.73 -0.84 -2.45
C GLN A 76 -6.48 -1.97 -1.73
N LEU A 77 -6.78 -1.81 -0.45
CA LEU A 77 -7.52 -2.82 0.32
C LEU A 77 -8.98 -2.91 -0.10
N LEU A 78 -9.61 -1.81 -0.51
CA LEU A 78 -10.96 -1.78 -1.08
C LEU A 78 -11.00 -2.48 -2.44
N LEU A 79 -10.06 -2.20 -3.33
CA LEU A 79 -9.92 -2.89 -4.62
C LEU A 79 -9.75 -4.40 -4.45
N THR A 80 -8.93 -4.81 -3.49
CA THR A 80 -8.69 -6.23 -3.18
C THR A 80 -9.95 -6.90 -2.62
N ALA A 81 -10.73 -6.20 -1.79
CA ALA A 81 -12.00 -6.72 -1.27
C ALA A 81 -13.07 -6.85 -2.37
N GLY A 82 -13.02 -5.96 -3.36
CA GLY A 82 -13.98 -5.87 -4.47
C GLY A 82 -15.35 -5.32 -4.03
N ASP A 83 -16.23 -5.16 -4.99
CA ASP A 83 -17.56 -4.57 -4.75
C ASP A 83 -18.48 -5.49 -3.95
N ASN A 84 -18.37 -6.79 -4.16
CA ASN A 84 -19.20 -7.77 -3.46
C ASN A 84 -18.50 -8.32 -2.21
N VAL A 85 -18.47 -7.53 -1.15
CA VAL A 85 -17.88 -7.90 0.14
C VAL A 85 -18.56 -9.10 0.79
N GLN A 86 -19.82 -9.42 0.42
CA GLN A 86 -20.55 -10.59 0.92
C GLN A 86 -19.88 -11.92 0.52
N ARG A 87 -19.15 -11.93 -0.59
CA ARG A 87 -18.35 -13.11 -1.01
C ARG A 87 -17.21 -13.41 -0.04
N LEU A 88 -16.74 -12.42 0.72
CA LEU A 88 -15.75 -12.60 1.77
C LEU A 88 -16.43 -13.13 3.03
N ARG A 89 -16.59 -14.45 3.12
CA ARG A 89 -17.34 -15.12 4.20
C ARG A 89 -16.78 -14.87 5.59
N SER A 90 -15.46 -14.66 5.71
CA SER A 90 -14.78 -14.51 7.01
C SER A 90 -13.53 -13.63 6.92
N GLU A 91 -13.07 -13.13 8.07
CA GLU A 91 -11.77 -12.45 8.18
C GLU A 91 -10.60 -13.31 7.70
N ALA A 92 -10.71 -14.64 7.87
CA ALA A 92 -9.69 -15.59 7.42
C ALA A 92 -9.61 -15.63 5.90
N SER A 93 -10.76 -15.55 5.20
CA SER A 93 -10.81 -15.47 3.73
C SER A 93 -10.17 -14.19 3.22
N PHE A 94 -10.46 -13.05 3.86
CA PHE A 94 -9.82 -11.78 3.51
C PHE A 94 -8.31 -11.80 3.79
N ALA A 95 -7.88 -12.36 4.92
CA ALA A 95 -6.46 -12.50 5.23
C ALA A 95 -5.72 -13.44 4.24
N ALA A 96 -6.39 -14.48 3.76
CA ALA A 96 -5.84 -15.35 2.72
C ALA A 96 -5.70 -14.59 1.39
N LEU A 97 -6.73 -13.82 1.02
CA LEU A 97 -6.72 -12.97 -0.17
C LEU A 97 -5.59 -11.93 -0.11
N CYS A 98 -5.35 -11.31 1.04
CA CYS A 98 -4.23 -10.38 1.24
C CYS A 98 -2.86 -11.06 1.46
N GLY A 99 -2.78 -12.38 1.42
CA GLY A 99 -1.53 -13.12 1.63
C GLY A 99 -0.94 -12.99 3.05
N VAL A 100 -1.78 -12.73 4.07
CA VAL A 100 -1.34 -12.61 5.47
C VAL A 100 -1.86 -13.71 6.39
N SER A 101 -2.46 -14.75 5.83
CA SER A 101 -2.83 -15.95 6.58
C SER A 101 -1.59 -16.67 7.09
N PRO A 102 -1.59 -17.14 8.33
CA PRO A 102 -0.50 -17.96 8.85
C PRO A 102 -0.49 -19.32 8.13
N VAL A 103 0.66 -19.69 7.57
CA VAL A 103 0.87 -21.01 6.97
C VAL A 103 1.66 -21.87 7.96
N PRO A 104 1.10 -22.95 8.52
CA PRO A 104 1.81 -23.80 9.45
C PRO A 104 3.12 -24.34 8.87
N ALA A 105 4.18 -24.29 9.66
CA ALA A 105 5.49 -24.83 9.34
C ALA A 105 6.08 -25.53 10.56
N SER A 106 5.23 -26.29 11.25
CA SER A 106 5.58 -27.00 12.47
C SER A 106 6.26 -28.32 12.16
N SER A 107 7.29 -28.66 12.95
CA SER A 107 7.88 -30.00 12.97
C SER A 107 8.10 -30.40 14.43
N GLY A 108 7.50 -31.53 14.85
CA GLY A 108 7.65 -32.05 16.20
C GLY A 108 7.17 -31.04 17.26
N LYS A 109 8.06 -30.68 18.20
CA LYS A 109 7.73 -29.80 19.34
C LYS A 109 7.69 -28.29 19.02
N THR A 110 8.04 -27.88 17.79
CA THR A 110 8.13 -26.46 17.44
C THR A 110 6.95 -26.03 16.58
N THR A 111 6.13 -25.10 17.09
CA THR A 111 5.03 -24.50 16.31
C THR A 111 5.51 -23.19 15.70
N ARG A 112 5.70 -23.17 14.38
CA ARG A 112 6.08 -21.98 13.61
C ARG A 112 5.15 -21.78 12.43
N HIS A 113 5.15 -20.56 11.91
CA HIS A 113 4.41 -20.20 10.71
C HIS A 113 5.35 -19.59 9.67
N ARG A 114 5.27 -20.07 8.44
CA ARG A 114 5.99 -19.50 7.31
C ARG A 114 5.19 -18.42 6.62
N LEU A 115 5.88 -17.65 5.77
CA LEU A 115 5.26 -16.63 4.92
C LEU A 115 4.28 -17.30 3.93
N SER A 116 3.06 -16.77 3.82
CA SER A 116 2.18 -17.06 2.70
C SER A 116 2.75 -16.41 1.43
N ARG A 117 2.90 -17.20 0.37
CA ARG A 117 3.34 -16.71 -0.95
C ARG A 117 2.16 -16.48 -1.91
N GLY A 118 0.96 -16.88 -1.51
CA GLY A 118 -0.27 -16.62 -2.24
C GLY A 118 -0.90 -15.29 -1.86
N GLY A 119 -2.00 -14.95 -2.54
CA GLY A 119 -2.77 -13.74 -2.31
C GLY A 119 -2.26 -12.52 -3.08
N ASP A 120 -2.98 -11.42 -2.93
CA ASP A 120 -2.68 -10.14 -3.58
C ASP A 120 -1.44 -9.49 -2.95
N ARG A 121 -0.41 -9.28 -3.78
CA ARG A 121 0.84 -8.66 -3.34
C ARG A 121 0.69 -7.18 -3.03
N ALA A 122 -0.19 -6.47 -3.73
CA ALA A 122 -0.43 -5.06 -3.50
C ALA A 122 -1.15 -4.85 -2.16
N ALA A 123 -2.19 -5.65 -1.86
CA ALA A 123 -2.81 -5.67 -0.54
C ALA A 123 -1.83 -6.05 0.58
N ASN A 124 -0.96 -7.04 0.34
CA ASN A 124 0.08 -7.42 1.29
C ASN A 124 1.05 -6.28 1.57
N SER A 125 1.43 -5.51 0.53
CA SER A 125 2.26 -4.31 0.65
C SER A 125 1.56 -3.20 1.42
N ALA A 126 0.28 -2.92 1.13
CA ALA A 126 -0.53 -1.94 1.86
C ALA A 126 -0.58 -2.27 3.36
N LEU A 127 -0.89 -3.52 3.71
CA LEU A 127 -0.87 -3.97 5.10
C LEU A 127 0.51 -3.87 5.75
N HIS A 128 1.59 -4.01 4.98
CA HIS A 128 2.95 -3.84 5.49
C HIS A 128 3.26 -2.36 5.79
N ILE A 129 2.88 -1.46 4.89
CA ILE A 129 3.04 0.00 5.08
C ILE A 129 2.29 0.44 6.34
N ILE A 130 1.04 0.00 6.53
CA ILE A 130 0.24 0.29 7.73
C ILE A 130 0.94 -0.27 8.99
N ALA A 131 1.44 -1.50 8.94
CA ALA A 131 2.13 -2.11 10.08
C ALA A 131 3.41 -1.34 10.47
N ILE A 132 4.19 -0.88 9.50
CA ILE A 132 5.40 -0.06 9.73
C ILE A 132 5.01 1.32 10.26
N GLY A 133 3.94 1.93 9.76
CA GLY A 133 3.40 3.19 10.27
C GLY A 133 3.01 3.06 11.75
N ARG A 134 2.24 2.04 12.11
CA ARG A 134 1.85 1.76 13.51
C ARG A 134 3.04 1.47 14.41
N LEU A 135 4.08 0.80 13.92
CA LEU A 135 5.31 0.61 14.68
C LEU A 135 6.01 1.92 15.04
N ARG A 136 5.76 3.00 14.31
CA ARG A 136 6.31 4.33 14.60
C ARG A 136 5.42 5.14 15.53
N THR A 137 4.11 4.99 15.42
CA THR A 137 3.13 5.93 16.00
C THR A 137 2.22 5.31 17.07
N ASP A 138 2.09 3.98 17.13
CA ASP A 138 1.16 3.31 18.03
C ASP A 138 1.88 2.54 19.16
N PRO A 139 1.81 3.02 20.41
CA PRO A 139 2.44 2.37 21.56
C PRO A 139 1.97 0.92 21.80
N ARG A 140 0.72 0.61 21.46
CA ARG A 140 0.17 -0.75 21.61
C ARG A 140 0.86 -1.72 20.65
N THR A 141 1.04 -1.31 19.40
CA THR A 141 1.76 -2.11 18.39
C THR A 141 3.23 -2.28 18.77
N GLN A 142 3.87 -1.21 19.28
CA GLN A 142 5.26 -1.29 19.76
C GLN A 142 5.41 -2.29 20.92
N ALA A 143 4.56 -2.20 21.94
CA ALA A 143 4.56 -3.10 23.09
C ALA A 143 4.30 -4.55 22.67
N TYR A 144 3.35 -4.77 21.73
CA TYR A 144 3.09 -6.11 21.18
C TYR A 144 4.31 -6.70 20.50
N VAL A 145 4.97 -5.94 19.63
CA VAL A 145 6.15 -6.42 18.89
C VAL A 145 7.33 -6.67 19.84
N ALA A 146 7.56 -5.79 20.83
CA ALA A 146 8.58 -5.98 21.85
C ALA A 146 8.37 -7.29 22.62
N ARG A 147 7.15 -7.53 23.09
CA ARG A 147 6.79 -8.79 23.77
C ARG A 147 7.05 -10.01 22.89
N ARG A 148 6.64 -9.98 21.61
CA ARG A 148 6.86 -11.11 20.69
C ARG A 148 8.35 -11.41 20.48
N ILE A 149 9.19 -10.38 20.46
CA ILE A 149 10.65 -10.53 20.36
C ILE A 149 11.20 -11.18 21.64
N THR A 150 10.73 -10.76 22.82
CA THR A 150 11.11 -11.39 24.10
C THR A 150 10.70 -12.85 24.17
N GLU A 151 9.56 -13.22 23.56
CA GLU A 151 9.08 -14.61 23.42
C GLU A 151 9.91 -15.45 22.41
N GLY A 152 10.97 -14.89 21.81
CA GLY A 152 11.88 -15.59 20.89
C GLY A 152 11.47 -15.54 19.42
N HIS A 153 10.50 -14.70 19.05
CA HIS A 153 10.14 -14.47 17.64
C HIS A 153 11.04 -13.42 17.00
N SER A 154 11.30 -13.58 15.72
CA SER A 154 11.98 -12.53 14.96
C SER A 154 11.08 -11.31 14.76
N LYS A 155 11.66 -10.13 14.57
CA LYS A 155 10.91 -8.89 14.26
C LYS A 155 10.00 -9.07 13.03
N LEU A 156 10.46 -9.79 12.01
CA LEU A 156 9.66 -10.06 10.80
C LEU A 156 8.46 -10.96 11.10
N GLU A 157 8.59 -11.94 12.00
CA GLU A 157 7.45 -12.77 12.44
C GLU A 157 6.44 -11.94 13.21
N ALA A 158 6.89 -11.09 14.13
CA ALA A 158 6.01 -10.17 14.85
C ALA A 158 5.25 -9.23 13.91
N ILE A 159 5.92 -8.65 12.89
CA ILE A 159 5.28 -7.82 11.87
C ILE A 159 4.22 -8.62 11.08
N ARG A 160 4.48 -9.89 10.74
CA ARG A 160 3.46 -10.74 10.09
C ARG A 160 2.21 -10.90 10.96
N CYS A 161 2.36 -11.07 12.25
CA CYS A 161 1.24 -11.11 13.17
C CYS A 161 0.46 -9.78 13.19
N VAL A 162 1.18 -8.65 13.26
CA VAL A 162 0.56 -7.31 13.20
C VAL A 162 -0.25 -7.14 11.91
N LYS A 163 0.29 -7.52 10.76
CA LYS A 163 -0.44 -7.48 9.48
C LYS A 163 -1.73 -8.29 9.51
N ARG A 164 -1.71 -9.46 10.16
CA ARG A 164 -2.90 -10.29 10.32
C ARG A 164 -3.97 -9.62 11.19
N TYR A 165 -3.56 -8.91 12.25
CA TYR A 165 -4.49 -8.13 13.10
C TYR A 165 -5.06 -6.93 12.32
N ILE A 166 -4.24 -6.23 11.54
CA ILE A 166 -4.70 -5.13 10.69
C ILE A 166 -5.72 -5.65 9.66
N ALA A 167 -5.45 -6.78 9.02
CA ALA A 167 -6.39 -7.37 8.07
C ALA A 167 -7.76 -7.71 8.70
N ARG A 168 -7.77 -8.17 9.98
CA ARG A 168 -9.00 -8.41 10.75
C ARG A 168 -9.78 -7.10 10.99
N GLU A 169 -9.09 -6.06 11.43
CA GLU A 169 -9.69 -4.74 11.64
C GLU A 169 -10.27 -4.17 10.34
N VAL A 170 -9.48 -4.18 9.28
CA VAL A 170 -9.88 -3.72 7.94
C VAL A 170 -11.11 -4.47 7.43
N PHE A 171 -11.12 -5.80 7.55
CA PHE A 171 -12.26 -6.62 7.14
C PHE A 171 -13.55 -6.22 7.87
N SER A 172 -13.47 -5.98 9.19
CA SER A 172 -14.61 -5.53 9.98
C SER A 172 -15.15 -4.18 9.49
N LEU A 173 -14.27 -3.24 9.17
CA LEU A 173 -14.63 -1.92 8.68
C LEU A 173 -15.24 -1.96 7.26
N ILE A 174 -14.65 -2.77 6.37
CA ILE A 174 -15.16 -2.94 5.01
C ILE A 174 -16.58 -3.56 5.02
N LYS A 175 -16.83 -4.52 5.92
CA LYS A 175 -18.17 -5.13 6.06
C LYS A 175 -19.25 -4.19 6.60
N GLN A 176 -18.88 -3.17 7.35
CA GLN A 176 -19.79 -2.16 7.89
C GLN A 176 -20.13 -1.06 6.86
N ARG A 177 -19.50 -1.08 5.70
CA ARG A 177 -19.74 -0.12 4.62
C ARG A 177 -21.19 -0.25 4.13
N PRO A 178 -21.93 0.86 3.98
CA PRO A 178 -23.23 0.85 3.32
C PRO A 178 -23.05 0.26 1.91
N GLN A 179 -23.82 -0.76 1.59
CA GLN A 179 -23.83 -1.29 0.23
C GLN A 179 -24.84 -0.46 -0.57
N GLU A 180 -24.37 0.29 -1.53
CA GLU A 180 -25.22 0.74 -2.60
C GLU A 180 -25.69 -0.52 -3.37
N SER A 181 -26.99 -0.81 -3.25
CA SER A 181 -27.61 -1.79 -4.12
C SER A 181 -27.46 -1.30 -5.55
N HIS A 182 -26.51 -1.85 -6.30
CA HIS A 182 -26.48 -1.73 -7.75
C HIS A 182 -27.74 -2.43 -8.27
N GLN A 183 -28.86 -1.71 -8.26
CA GLN A 183 -29.97 -2.01 -9.15
C GLN A 183 -29.45 -1.69 -10.55
N ALA A 184 -28.99 -2.74 -11.22
CA ALA A 184 -28.77 -2.70 -12.65
C ALA A 184 -30.09 -2.26 -13.27
N SER A 185 -30.16 -1.00 -13.70
CA SER A 185 -31.18 -0.53 -14.59
C SER A 185 -30.99 -1.23 -15.93
N THR A 186 -31.51 -2.45 -16.02
CA THR A 186 -31.76 -3.08 -17.31
C THR A 186 -32.92 -2.32 -17.93
N THR A 187 -32.62 -1.29 -18.67
CA THR A 187 -33.57 -0.67 -19.60
C THR A 187 -33.41 -1.40 -20.93
N ALA A 188 -34.46 -2.12 -21.31
CA ALA A 188 -34.64 -2.77 -22.59
C ALA A 188 -34.60 -1.75 -23.76
#